data_c82ca48caf3a73ba5b1d8a151cf56010
#
_entry.id   c82ca48caf3a73ba5b1d8a151cf56010
#
_cell.length_a   1.000
_cell.length_b   1.000
_cell.length_c   1.000
_cell.angle_alpha   90.00
_cell.angle_beta   90.00
_cell.angle_gamma   90.00
#
_symmetry.space_group_name_H-M   'P 1'
#
loop_
_entity.id
_entity.type
_entity.pdbx_description
1 polymer ?
#
loop_
_entity_poly.entity_id
_entity_poly.type
_entity_poly.pdbx_seq_one_letter_code
_entity_poly.pdbx_strand_id
1 'polypeptide(L)'
;MTQTATRRDADTFTRFLDVLAASLDDVDATGADVARRAYLSRFHFDRMAAALLGEPPGAFRRRLLLERAAHRLVTSDATVLEVAVATGYGSHEAFTRAFTRAYGVSPTSWRRMPAHRSGRGLLREFELPCPSDVHFQPPEGLRLPAAQKVTDMELLLKLVEHHVDVVGRIIDRLDGLPDEVLDKPIELSVEWIDCRPMTLRSVVDRCVVQEEMWLSALRGGGFPEPGDKSPAGLRARHDVAGPAYREFVADTIAQGRLADTFVDTTCDEPRTFTFGGMIGHVITFGAVRRTVALGALDSAGVTDLGAGDPMHVLDLPA
;
A
#
# COMPACT_ATOMS: atom_id res chain seq x y z
N MET A 1 26.05 4.35 -18.89
CA MET A 1 26.03 5.76 -18.48
C MET A 1 24.65 6.27 -18.05
N THR A 2 23.56 5.54 -18.32
CA THR A 2 22.17 5.98 -18.03
C THR A 2 21.75 5.84 -16.55
N GLN A 3 22.26 4.84 -15.84
CA GLN A 3 21.89 4.55 -14.44
C GLN A 3 22.38 5.59 -13.41
N THR A 4 23.55 6.17 -13.65
CA THR A 4 24.13 7.17 -12.71
C THR A 4 23.42 8.53 -12.80
N ALA A 5 22.91 8.90 -13.99
CA ALA A 5 22.16 10.14 -14.18
C ALA A 5 20.80 10.08 -13.47
N THR A 6 20.07 8.95 -13.60
CA THR A 6 18.73 8.77 -13.03
C THR A 6 18.74 8.78 -11.50
N ARG A 7 19.76 8.16 -10.87
CA ARG A 7 19.93 8.19 -9.40
C ARG A 7 20.24 9.59 -8.88
N ARG A 8 21.07 10.35 -9.60
CA ARG A 8 21.42 11.74 -9.26
C ARG A 8 20.22 12.68 -9.35
N ASP A 9 19.31 12.42 -10.30
CA ASP A 9 18.09 13.22 -10.49
C ASP A 9 17.07 12.91 -9.38
N ALA A 10 16.92 11.64 -8.97
CA ALA A 10 16.10 11.24 -7.83
C ALA A 10 16.60 11.83 -6.52
N ASP A 11 17.91 11.76 -6.25
CA ASP A 11 18.55 12.37 -5.06
C ASP A 11 18.36 13.89 -5.02
N THR A 12 18.44 14.55 -6.18
CA THR A 12 18.24 16.00 -6.29
C THR A 12 16.78 16.37 -6.01
N PHE A 13 15.85 15.55 -6.49
CA PHE A 13 14.43 15.78 -6.28
C PHE A 13 14.01 15.53 -4.82
N THR A 14 14.48 14.44 -4.20
CA THR A 14 14.23 14.15 -2.78
C THR A 14 14.73 15.31 -1.91
N ARG A 15 15.95 15.78 -2.16
CA ARG A 15 16.50 16.96 -1.47
C ARG A 15 15.66 18.23 -1.71
N PHE A 16 15.13 18.40 -2.91
CA PHE A 16 14.23 19.51 -3.22
C PHE A 16 12.93 19.44 -2.42
N LEU A 17 12.33 18.26 -2.28
CA LEU A 17 11.14 18.04 -1.46
C LEU A 17 11.42 18.28 0.01
N ASP A 18 12.55 17.80 0.54
CA ASP A 18 12.98 18.02 1.93
C ASP A 18 13.11 19.52 2.25
N VAL A 19 13.71 20.28 1.34
CA VAL A 19 13.83 21.74 1.50
C VAL A 19 12.48 22.43 1.45
N LEU A 20 11.58 22.00 0.56
CA LEU A 20 10.21 22.51 0.51
C LEU A 20 9.43 22.18 1.79
N ALA A 21 9.50 20.93 2.24
CA ALA A 21 8.85 20.47 3.46
C ALA A 21 9.35 21.27 4.68
N ALA A 22 10.66 21.40 4.85
CA ALA A 22 11.26 22.22 5.92
C ALA A 22 10.87 23.71 5.84
N SER A 23 10.55 24.23 4.65
CA SER A 23 10.11 25.61 4.48
C SER A 23 8.66 25.84 4.92
N LEU A 24 7.87 24.79 5.12
CA LEU A 24 6.47 24.92 5.57
C LEU A 24 6.38 25.36 7.03
N ASP A 25 7.39 25.07 7.83
CA ASP A 25 7.44 25.47 9.24
C ASP A 25 8.00 26.91 9.43
N ASP A 26 8.64 27.46 8.38
CA ASP A 26 9.16 28.82 8.34
C ASP A 26 8.14 29.70 7.59
N VAL A 27 7.23 30.30 8.37
CA VAL A 27 6.10 31.09 7.85
C VAL A 27 6.56 32.28 7.00
N ASP A 28 7.72 32.84 7.34
CA ASP A 28 8.31 34.03 6.69
C ASP A 28 9.24 33.68 5.51
N ALA A 29 9.49 32.38 5.26
CA ALA A 29 10.35 31.96 4.18
C ALA A 29 9.85 32.46 2.81
N THR A 30 10.67 33.26 2.15
CA THR A 30 10.41 33.65 0.77
C THR A 30 10.84 32.54 -0.20
N GLY A 31 10.32 32.55 -1.43
CA GLY A 31 10.78 31.60 -2.43
C GLY A 31 12.27 31.74 -2.78
N ALA A 32 12.91 32.90 -2.52
CA ALA A 32 14.33 33.07 -2.65
C ALA A 32 15.10 32.37 -1.54
N ASP A 33 14.56 32.35 -0.31
CA ASP A 33 15.14 31.64 0.83
C ASP A 33 15.08 30.12 0.60
N VAL A 34 13.95 29.63 0.09
CA VAL A 34 13.77 28.20 -0.24
C VAL A 34 14.74 27.79 -1.34
N ALA A 35 14.87 28.57 -2.41
CA ALA A 35 15.84 28.29 -3.47
C ALA A 35 17.29 28.27 -2.95
N ARG A 36 17.66 29.19 -2.06
CA ARG A 36 18.99 29.25 -1.43
C ARG A 36 19.26 28.01 -0.57
N ARG A 37 18.28 27.53 0.20
CA ARG A 37 18.37 26.29 1.00
C ARG A 37 18.57 25.06 0.10
N ALA A 38 18.02 25.08 -1.13
CA ALA A 38 18.24 24.05 -2.14
C ALA A 38 19.56 24.19 -2.90
N TYR A 39 20.39 25.18 -2.60
CA TYR A 39 21.61 25.54 -3.33
C TYR A 39 21.36 25.84 -4.82
N LEU A 40 20.20 26.41 -5.15
CA LEU A 40 19.80 26.76 -6.49
C LEU A 40 19.58 28.27 -6.64
N SER A 41 19.78 28.79 -7.86
CA SER A 41 19.28 30.11 -8.19
C SER A 41 17.73 30.09 -8.22
N ARG A 42 17.10 31.20 -7.90
CA ARG A 42 15.64 31.33 -7.90
C ARG A 42 15.04 30.90 -9.22
N PHE A 43 15.62 31.30 -10.35
CA PHE A 43 15.15 30.93 -11.67
C PHE A 43 15.23 29.41 -11.93
N HIS A 44 16.32 28.77 -11.52
CA HIS A 44 16.48 27.33 -11.68
C HIS A 44 15.51 26.56 -10.78
N PHE A 45 15.34 27.03 -9.54
CA PHE A 45 14.38 26.48 -8.59
C PHE A 45 12.93 26.57 -9.11
N ASP A 46 12.51 27.75 -9.59
CA ASP A 46 11.15 27.96 -10.11
C ASP A 46 10.88 27.09 -11.35
N ARG A 47 11.86 26.96 -12.26
CA ARG A 47 11.73 26.13 -13.46
C ARG A 47 11.67 24.63 -13.11
N MET A 48 12.50 24.18 -12.18
CA MET A 48 12.52 22.79 -11.73
C MET A 48 11.22 22.45 -11.01
N ALA A 49 10.74 23.31 -10.12
CA ALA A 49 9.49 23.16 -9.44
C ALA A 49 8.30 23.08 -10.42
N ALA A 50 8.22 24.00 -11.37
CA ALA A 50 7.15 23.99 -12.38
C ALA A 50 7.19 22.70 -13.25
N ALA A 51 8.37 22.22 -13.60
CA ALA A 51 8.51 21.01 -14.41
C ALA A 51 8.15 19.73 -13.64
N LEU A 52 8.45 19.67 -12.34
CA LEU A 52 8.25 18.48 -11.50
C LEU A 52 6.88 18.47 -10.83
N LEU A 53 6.37 19.64 -10.44
CA LEU A 53 5.14 19.78 -9.65
C LEU A 53 3.93 20.21 -10.50
N GLY A 54 4.15 20.60 -11.76
CA GLY A 54 3.10 21.14 -12.62
C GLY A 54 2.62 22.56 -12.22
N GLU A 55 3.18 23.15 -11.14
CA GLU A 55 2.78 24.47 -10.62
C GLU A 55 3.98 25.26 -10.08
N PRO A 56 3.91 26.60 -10.02
CA PRO A 56 4.96 27.42 -9.41
C PRO A 56 5.17 27.12 -7.94
N PRO A 57 6.43 27.21 -7.40
CA PRO A 57 6.74 26.86 -6.00
C PRO A 57 5.87 27.56 -4.98
N GLY A 58 5.53 28.82 -5.20
CA GLY A 58 4.67 29.59 -4.30
C GLY A 58 3.20 29.13 -4.30
N ALA A 59 2.71 28.61 -5.43
CA ALA A 59 1.37 27.99 -5.51
C ALA A 59 1.38 26.64 -4.78
N PHE A 60 2.37 25.81 -5.06
CA PHE A 60 2.60 24.54 -4.42
C PHE A 60 2.68 24.68 -2.89
N ARG A 61 3.55 25.59 -2.39
CA ARG A 61 3.68 25.84 -0.95
C ARG A 61 2.36 26.27 -0.33
N ARG A 62 1.62 27.20 -0.96
CA ARG A 62 0.29 27.62 -0.45
C ARG A 62 -0.69 26.48 -0.38
N ARG A 63 -0.70 25.59 -1.38
CA ARG A 63 -1.56 24.42 -1.40
C ARG A 63 -1.23 23.48 -0.25
N LEU A 64 0.04 23.17 -0.04
CA LEU A 64 0.49 22.33 1.09
C LEU A 64 0.11 22.92 2.45
N LEU A 65 0.27 24.23 2.63
CA LEU A 65 -0.14 24.89 3.87
C LEU A 65 -1.66 24.81 4.10
N LEU A 66 -2.46 24.88 3.02
CA LEU A 66 -3.91 24.71 3.12
C LEU A 66 -4.32 23.26 3.38
N GLU A 67 -3.61 22.28 2.81
CA GLU A 67 -3.81 20.84 3.10
C GLU A 67 -3.48 20.54 4.57
N ARG A 68 -2.35 21.05 5.07
CA ARG A 68 -1.97 20.98 6.49
C ARG A 68 -3.04 21.62 7.39
N ALA A 69 -3.58 22.78 6.98
CA ALA A 69 -4.67 23.44 7.71
C ALA A 69 -5.94 22.59 7.72
N ALA A 70 -6.31 22.01 6.57
CA ALA A 70 -7.48 21.14 6.45
C ALA A 70 -7.37 19.92 7.37
N HIS A 71 -6.19 19.29 7.40
CA HIS A 71 -5.89 18.19 8.32
C HIS A 71 -6.00 18.62 9.80
N ARG A 72 -5.32 19.73 10.19
CA ARG A 72 -5.38 20.23 11.57
C ARG A 72 -6.80 20.60 12.04
N LEU A 73 -7.64 21.13 11.15
CA LEU A 73 -9.03 21.44 11.46
C LEU A 73 -9.84 20.20 11.88
N VAL A 74 -9.50 19.01 11.41
CA VAL A 74 -10.22 17.75 11.70
C VAL A 74 -9.56 16.94 12.81
N THR A 75 -8.24 17.03 12.97
CA THR A 75 -7.46 16.18 13.88
C THR A 75 -7.15 16.87 15.22
N SER A 76 -7.31 18.19 15.33
CA SER A 76 -7.03 18.94 16.55
C SER A 76 -8.20 19.82 16.98
N ASP A 77 -8.17 20.26 18.25
CA ASP A 77 -9.13 21.22 18.81
C ASP A 77 -8.70 22.69 18.62
N ALA A 78 -7.62 22.94 17.86
CA ALA A 78 -7.14 24.28 17.54
C ALA A 78 -8.25 25.12 16.89
N THR A 79 -8.39 26.36 17.30
CA THR A 79 -9.38 27.30 16.72
C THR A 79 -9.02 27.57 15.24
N VAL A 80 -9.99 28.03 14.45
CA VAL A 80 -9.75 28.42 13.06
C VAL A 80 -8.72 29.55 12.98
N LEU A 81 -8.67 30.44 13.98
CA LEU A 81 -7.68 31.51 14.04
C LEU A 81 -6.27 30.96 14.31
N GLU A 82 -6.11 30.04 15.24
CA GLU A 82 -4.81 29.39 15.50
C GLU A 82 -4.29 28.65 14.28
N VAL A 83 -5.17 27.94 13.57
CA VAL A 83 -4.82 27.27 12.32
C VAL A 83 -4.41 28.29 11.25
N ALA A 84 -5.13 29.41 11.11
CA ALA A 84 -4.80 30.48 10.17
C ALA A 84 -3.41 31.06 10.44
N VAL A 85 -3.11 31.40 11.70
CA VAL A 85 -1.81 31.92 12.12
C VAL A 85 -0.68 30.91 11.84
N ALA A 86 -0.89 29.65 12.23
CA ALA A 86 0.09 28.57 12.00
C ALA A 86 0.36 28.27 10.52
N THR A 87 -0.51 28.70 9.63
CA THR A 87 -0.35 28.57 8.17
C THR A 87 0.07 29.86 7.48
N GLY A 88 0.48 30.88 8.25
CA GLY A 88 1.05 32.13 7.74
C GLY A 88 0.06 33.13 7.19
N TYR A 89 -1.22 33.00 7.51
CA TYR A 89 -2.20 34.00 7.11
C TYR A 89 -2.27 35.11 8.16
N GLY A 90 -2.11 36.35 7.72
CA GLY A 90 -2.14 37.52 8.57
C GLY A 90 -3.54 37.89 9.13
N SER A 91 -4.60 37.23 8.64
CA SER A 91 -5.95 37.40 9.18
C SER A 91 -6.83 36.18 8.96
N HIS A 92 -7.82 35.98 9.82
CA HIS A 92 -8.84 34.95 9.74
C HIS A 92 -9.61 35.02 8.41
N GLU A 93 -9.93 36.24 7.93
CA GLU A 93 -10.70 36.48 6.71
C GLU A 93 -9.87 36.07 5.47
N ALA A 94 -8.58 36.40 5.43
CA ALA A 94 -7.70 36.01 4.33
C ALA A 94 -7.57 34.50 4.26
N PHE A 95 -7.37 33.82 5.38
CA PHE A 95 -7.38 32.39 5.48
C PHE A 95 -8.69 31.77 5.00
N THR A 96 -9.82 32.23 5.55
CA THR A 96 -11.15 31.71 5.19
C THR A 96 -11.43 31.84 3.70
N ARG A 97 -11.07 32.99 3.06
CA ARG A 97 -11.22 33.14 1.61
C ARG A 97 -10.33 32.18 0.82
N ALA A 98 -9.07 32.00 1.23
CA ALA A 98 -8.15 31.10 0.57
C ALA A 98 -8.60 29.65 0.71
N PHE A 99 -9.00 29.26 1.90
CA PHE A 99 -9.49 27.91 2.21
C PHE A 99 -10.78 27.59 1.43
N THR A 100 -11.75 28.51 1.45
CA THR A 100 -13.02 28.31 0.71
C THR A 100 -12.79 28.22 -0.80
N ARG A 101 -11.82 28.98 -1.34
CA ARG A 101 -11.46 28.87 -2.76
C ARG A 101 -10.86 27.51 -3.09
N ALA A 102 -10.05 26.92 -2.18
CA ALA A 102 -9.40 25.64 -2.40
C ALA A 102 -10.34 24.44 -2.20
N TYR A 103 -11.22 24.50 -1.21
CA TYR A 103 -12.05 23.36 -0.79
C TYR A 103 -13.56 23.54 -1.03
N GLY A 104 -14.00 24.68 -1.55
CA GLY A 104 -15.41 24.94 -1.82
C GLY A 104 -16.27 25.22 -0.59
N VAL A 105 -15.74 25.04 0.63
CA VAL A 105 -16.46 25.24 1.90
C VAL A 105 -15.61 26.00 2.91
N SER A 106 -16.25 26.64 3.90
CA SER A 106 -15.53 27.37 4.94
C SER A 106 -14.76 26.42 5.88
N PRO A 107 -13.67 26.88 6.54
CA PRO A 107 -12.94 26.08 7.54
C PRO A 107 -13.84 25.52 8.65
N THR A 108 -14.84 26.31 9.11
CA THR A 108 -15.78 25.86 10.12
C THR A 108 -16.73 24.78 9.60
N SER A 109 -17.20 24.92 8.36
CA SER A 109 -18.02 23.89 7.70
C SER A 109 -17.24 22.62 7.46
N TRP A 110 -15.98 22.72 7.01
CA TRP A 110 -15.05 21.61 6.83
C TRP A 110 -14.92 20.76 8.11
N ARG A 111 -14.64 21.41 9.26
CA ARG A 111 -14.53 20.74 10.56
C ARG A 111 -15.80 19.97 10.96
N ARG A 112 -16.98 20.44 10.55
CA ARG A 112 -18.27 19.85 10.92
C ARG A 112 -18.74 18.74 9.98
N MET A 113 -18.09 18.53 8.87
CA MET A 113 -18.51 17.52 7.90
C MET A 113 -18.50 16.11 8.51
N PRO A 114 -19.60 15.32 8.39
CA PRO A 114 -19.68 13.97 8.95
C PRO A 114 -18.58 13.02 8.45
N ALA A 115 -18.24 13.12 7.16
CA ALA A 115 -17.19 12.33 6.54
C ALA A 115 -15.81 12.53 7.21
N HIS A 116 -15.51 13.76 7.67
CA HIS A 116 -14.26 14.04 8.39
C HIS A 116 -14.33 13.63 9.87
N ARG A 117 -15.51 13.58 10.47
CA ARG A 117 -15.69 13.09 11.85
C ARG A 117 -15.60 11.58 11.94
N SER A 118 -16.10 10.86 10.96
CA SER A 118 -15.99 9.40 10.85
C SER A 118 -14.60 8.96 10.39
N GLY A 119 -13.90 9.81 9.63
CA GLY A 119 -12.58 9.54 9.04
C GLY A 119 -11.38 9.80 9.97
N ARG A 120 -11.59 10.17 11.24
CA ARG A 120 -10.48 10.30 12.22
C ARG A 120 -9.67 8.99 12.37
N GLY A 121 -10.29 7.84 12.12
CA GLY A 121 -9.62 6.53 12.04
C GLY A 121 -8.95 6.30 10.67
N LEU A 122 -9.69 6.50 9.59
CA LEU A 122 -9.21 6.25 8.22
C LEU A 122 -8.05 7.16 7.80
N LEU A 123 -8.07 8.45 8.19
CA LEU A 123 -6.96 9.37 7.90
C LEU A 123 -5.67 9.01 8.66
N ARG A 124 -5.76 8.32 9.81
CA ARG A 124 -4.59 7.81 10.54
C ARG A 124 -3.96 6.59 9.89
N GLU A 125 -4.76 5.76 9.21
CA GLU A 125 -4.28 4.56 8.52
C GLU A 125 -3.59 4.89 7.19
N PHE A 126 -3.88 6.06 6.60
CA PHE A 126 -3.22 6.55 5.38
C PHE A 126 -2.18 7.65 5.64
N GLU A 127 -1.78 7.86 6.89
CA GLU A 127 -0.61 8.70 7.21
C GLU A 127 0.65 8.01 6.70
N LEU A 128 0.97 8.26 5.43
CA LEU A 128 2.36 8.13 5.00
C LEU A 128 3.20 9.00 5.94
N PRO A 129 4.24 8.45 6.59
CA PRO A 129 5.09 9.21 7.47
C PRO A 129 5.82 10.28 6.65
N CYS A 130 5.17 11.43 6.51
CA CYS A 130 5.82 12.61 5.96
C CYS A 130 6.37 13.41 7.14
N PRO A 131 7.66 13.76 7.17
CA PRO A 131 8.28 14.49 8.28
C PRO A 131 7.58 15.80 8.65
N SER A 132 6.72 16.33 7.77
CA SER A 132 6.00 17.60 7.92
C SER A 132 4.47 17.45 8.09
N ASP A 133 3.94 16.23 8.28
CA ASP A 133 2.48 15.97 8.31
C ASP A 133 1.71 16.49 7.07
N VAL A 134 2.36 16.48 5.91
CA VAL A 134 1.82 17.04 4.67
C VAL A 134 1.74 15.97 3.60
N HIS A 135 0.55 15.78 3.03
CA HIS A 135 0.36 14.95 1.86
C HIS A 135 0.81 15.69 0.60
N PHE A 136 1.84 15.18 -0.06
CA PHE A 136 2.27 15.69 -1.36
C PHE A 136 1.38 15.10 -2.46
N GLN A 137 0.26 15.74 -2.76
CA GLN A 137 -0.54 15.41 -3.94
C GLN A 137 -0.48 16.57 -4.94
N PRO A 138 0.43 16.57 -5.90
CA PRO A 138 0.36 17.51 -7.02
C PRO A 138 -0.87 17.20 -7.89
N PRO A 139 -1.41 18.19 -8.62
CA PRO A 139 -2.64 18.02 -9.41
C PRO A 139 -2.60 16.87 -10.41
N GLU A 140 -1.42 16.51 -10.91
CA GLU A 140 -1.22 15.42 -11.89
C GLU A 140 -0.48 14.20 -11.34
N GLY A 141 -0.29 14.12 -10.02
CA GLY A 141 0.53 13.09 -9.38
C GLY A 141 2.03 13.38 -9.45
N LEU A 142 2.75 12.98 -8.41
CA LEU A 142 4.21 13.10 -8.34
C LEU A 142 4.83 12.00 -9.20
N ARG A 143 5.42 12.39 -10.34
CA ARG A 143 6.20 11.48 -11.17
C ARG A 143 7.67 11.69 -10.88
N LEU A 144 8.22 10.85 -10.00
CA LEU A 144 9.67 10.77 -9.84
C LEU A 144 10.27 9.97 -11.02
N PRO A 145 11.43 10.41 -11.55
CA PRO A 145 12.24 9.50 -12.37
C PRO A 145 12.59 8.30 -11.49
N ALA A 146 12.13 7.13 -11.87
CA ALA A 146 12.43 5.92 -11.10
C ALA A 146 13.95 5.71 -11.04
N ALA A 147 14.51 5.63 -9.84
CA ALA A 147 15.91 5.28 -9.63
C ALA A 147 16.22 3.86 -10.14
N GLN A 148 15.20 2.99 -10.13
CA GLN A 148 15.19 1.70 -10.79
C GLN A 148 13.89 1.56 -11.59
N LYS A 149 13.99 1.03 -12.80
CA LYS A 149 12.81 0.62 -13.54
C LYS A 149 12.37 -0.74 -12.97
N VAL A 150 11.31 -0.74 -12.19
CA VAL A 150 10.60 -1.98 -11.87
C VAL A 150 9.82 -2.35 -13.13
N THR A 151 10.11 -3.50 -13.69
CA THR A 151 9.34 -4.04 -14.82
C THR A 151 8.03 -4.62 -14.29
N ASP A 152 7.02 -4.75 -15.17
CA ASP A 152 5.74 -5.40 -14.82
C ASP A 152 5.97 -6.82 -14.28
N MET A 153 7.02 -7.49 -14.76
CA MET A 153 7.41 -8.84 -14.34
C MET A 153 8.01 -8.86 -12.93
N GLU A 154 8.85 -7.89 -12.60
CA GLU A 154 9.39 -7.74 -11.23
C GLU A 154 8.30 -7.40 -10.23
N LEU A 155 7.33 -6.58 -10.62
CA LEU A 155 6.16 -6.29 -9.80
C LEU A 155 5.35 -7.56 -9.51
N LEU A 156 5.09 -8.38 -10.54
CA LEU A 156 4.35 -9.63 -10.37
C LEU A 156 5.07 -10.58 -9.41
N LEU A 157 6.39 -10.73 -9.57
CA LEU A 157 7.20 -11.58 -8.68
C LEU A 157 7.17 -11.09 -7.23
N LYS A 158 7.32 -9.78 -7.01
CA LYS A 158 7.22 -9.18 -5.66
C LYS A 158 5.86 -9.42 -5.01
N LEU A 159 4.76 -9.37 -5.77
CA LEU A 159 3.42 -9.67 -5.26
C LEU A 159 3.27 -11.15 -4.86
N VAL A 160 3.90 -12.07 -5.61
CA VAL A 160 3.93 -13.48 -5.25
C VAL A 160 4.80 -13.71 -4.01
N GLU A 161 5.96 -13.09 -3.92
CA GLU A 161 6.83 -13.14 -2.73
C GLU A 161 6.10 -12.63 -1.49
N HIS A 162 5.40 -11.49 -1.60
CA HIS A 162 4.57 -10.96 -0.54
C HIS A 162 3.45 -11.94 -0.14
N HIS A 163 2.79 -12.59 -1.11
CA HIS A 163 1.76 -13.58 -0.80
C HIS A 163 2.32 -14.73 0.04
N VAL A 164 3.40 -15.34 -0.41
CA VAL A 164 4.06 -16.45 0.29
C VAL A 164 4.55 -16.03 1.69
N ASP A 165 5.19 -14.86 1.81
CA ASP A 165 5.69 -14.35 3.10
C ASP A 165 4.56 -14.13 4.10
N VAL A 166 3.48 -13.45 3.70
CA VAL A 166 2.36 -13.15 4.61
C VAL A 166 1.63 -14.42 5.03
N VAL A 167 1.43 -15.39 4.13
CA VAL A 167 0.87 -16.70 4.50
C VAL A 167 1.77 -17.39 5.53
N GLY A 168 3.08 -17.40 5.32
CA GLY A 168 4.04 -17.95 6.27
C GLY A 168 3.95 -17.27 7.65
N ARG A 169 3.92 -15.95 7.68
CA ARG A 169 3.80 -15.18 8.93
C ARG A 169 2.45 -15.42 9.65
N ILE A 170 1.37 -15.58 8.92
CA ILE A 170 0.06 -15.97 9.48
C ILE A 170 0.17 -17.35 10.14
N ILE A 171 0.78 -18.34 9.44
CA ILE A 171 0.96 -19.70 9.97
C ILE A 171 1.78 -19.67 11.27
N ASP A 172 2.84 -18.85 11.35
CA ASP A 172 3.65 -18.69 12.57
C ASP A 172 2.83 -18.21 13.79
N ARG A 173 1.76 -17.46 13.55
CA ARG A 173 0.88 -16.95 14.63
C ARG A 173 -0.24 -17.91 15.01
N LEU A 174 -0.40 -19.02 14.28
CA LEU A 174 -1.34 -20.09 14.71
C LEU A 174 -0.77 -20.91 15.87
N ASP A 175 0.55 -20.96 15.99
CA ASP A 175 1.21 -21.71 17.05
C ASP A 175 0.84 -21.15 18.43
N GLY A 176 0.45 -22.05 19.34
CA GLY A 176 0.00 -21.66 20.67
C GLY A 176 -1.45 -21.18 20.77
N LEU A 177 -2.17 -20.99 19.67
CA LEU A 177 -3.60 -20.72 19.71
C LEU A 177 -4.39 -22.02 19.97
N PRO A 178 -5.40 -21.99 20.87
CA PRO A 178 -6.22 -23.16 21.13
C PRO A 178 -7.14 -23.49 19.93
N ASP A 179 -7.50 -24.76 19.80
CA ASP A 179 -8.36 -25.23 18.70
C ASP A 179 -9.71 -24.51 18.66
N GLU A 180 -10.25 -24.12 19.81
CA GLU A 180 -11.51 -23.34 19.90
C GLU A 180 -11.40 -21.97 19.21
N VAL A 181 -10.20 -21.39 19.14
CA VAL A 181 -9.92 -20.13 18.41
C VAL A 181 -9.70 -20.44 16.93
N LEU A 182 -8.88 -21.46 16.63
CA LEU A 182 -8.55 -21.86 15.27
C LEU A 182 -9.78 -22.31 14.47
N ASP A 183 -10.74 -22.98 15.13
CA ASP A 183 -11.92 -23.58 14.51
C ASP A 183 -13.21 -22.79 14.78
N LYS A 184 -13.09 -21.58 15.38
CA LYS A 184 -14.23 -20.69 15.56
C LYS A 184 -14.78 -20.27 14.20
N PRO A 185 -16.11 -20.43 13.95
CA PRO A 185 -16.71 -19.97 12.71
C PRO A 185 -16.55 -18.47 12.50
N ILE A 186 -16.15 -18.10 11.27
CA ILE A 186 -16.06 -16.72 10.82
C ILE A 186 -17.31 -16.42 10.01
N GLU A 187 -18.11 -15.47 10.50
CA GLU A 187 -19.33 -15.03 9.78
C GLU A 187 -18.97 -13.89 8.84
N LEU A 188 -19.25 -14.07 7.55
CA LEU A 188 -19.17 -13.02 6.55
C LEU A 188 -20.57 -12.79 5.96
N SER A 189 -20.86 -11.53 5.61
CA SER A 189 -22.11 -11.12 4.96
C SER A 189 -22.21 -11.58 3.50
N VAL A 190 -21.13 -12.10 2.94
CA VAL A 190 -21.08 -12.63 1.56
C VAL A 190 -20.93 -14.14 1.57
N GLU A 191 -21.56 -14.83 0.63
CA GLU A 191 -21.42 -16.26 0.49
C GLU A 191 -19.99 -16.60 0.01
N TRP A 192 -19.23 -17.29 0.86
CA TRP A 192 -17.90 -17.75 0.56
C TRP A 192 -17.90 -19.21 0.16
N ILE A 193 -17.48 -19.51 -1.07
CA ILE A 193 -17.64 -20.83 -1.66
C ILE A 193 -16.49 -21.80 -1.29
N ASP A 194 -15.30 -21.24 -0.98
CA ASP A 194 -14.03 -22.01 -0.93
C ASP A 194 -13.80 -22.83 0.36
N CYS A 195 -14.36 -22.42 1.49
CA CYS A 195 -14.11 -23.05 2.79
C CYS A 195 -15.42 -23.15 3.60
N ARG A 196 -15.87 -24.37 3.88
CA ARG A 196 -17.03 -24.58 4.79
C ARG A 196 -16.73 -25.70 5.77
N PRO A 197 -16.85 -25.47 7.09
CA PRO A 197 -17.06 -24.16 7.71
C PRO A 197 -15.85 -23.24 7.52
N MET A 198 -16.10 -21.93 7.41
CA MET A 198 -15.01 -20.96 7.33
C MET A 198 -14.50 -20.69 8.76
N THR A 199 -13.26 -21.04 8.99
CA THR A 199 -12.55 -20.85 10.27
C THR A 199 -11.15 -20.35 9.97
N LEU A 200 -10.44 -19.83 10.95
CA LEU A 200 -9.05 -19.41 10.75
C LEU A 200 -8.20 -20.56 10.18
N ARG A 201 -8.31 -21.75 10.75
CA ARG A 201 -7.62 -22.95 10.27
C ARG A 201 -7.95 -23.29 8.83
N SER A 202 -9.23 -23.30 8.45
CA SER A 202 -9.67 -23.67 7.10
C SER A 202 -9.25 -22.64 6.05
N VAL A 203 -9.27 -21.36 6.39
CA VAL A 203 -8.85 -20.28 5.50
C VAL A 203 -7.36 -20.34 5.22
N VAL A 204 -6.54 -20.57 6.26
CA VAL A 204 -5.08 -20.71 6.11
C VAL A 204 -4.73 -21.99 5.36
N ASP A 205 -5.36 -23.12 5.69
CA ASP A 205 -5.21 -24.38 4.95
C ASP A 205 -5.50 -24.17 3.44
N ARG A 206 -6.55 -23.41 3.12
CA ARG A 206 -6.90 -23.15 1.73
C ARG A 206 -5.87 -22.29 0.99
N CYS A 207 -5.12 -21.42 1.69
CA CYS A 207 -3.98 -20.72 1.07
C CYS A 207 -2.89 -21.73 0.65
N VAL A 208 -2.53 -22.64 1.55
CA VAL A 208 -1.49 -23.66 1.30
C VAL A 208 -1.95 -24.66 0.23
N VAL A 209 -3.17 -25.19 0.37
CA VAL A 209 -3.75 -26.13 -0.62
C VAL A 209 -3.79 -25.53 -2.03
N GLN A 210 -4.03 -24.22 -2.15
CA GLN A 210 -4.06 -23.58 -3.47
C GLN A 210 -2.70 -23.62 -4.16
N GLU A 211 -1.62 -23.40 -3.44
CA GLU A 211 -0.25 -23.52 -3.97
C GLU A 211 0.05 -24.98 -4.35
N GLU A 212 -0.25 -25.92 -3.47
CA GLU A 212 -0.05 -27.37 -3.69
C GLU A 212 -0.84 -27.86 -4.91
N MET A 213 -2.11 -27.47 -5.02
CA MET A 213 -3.01 -27.85 -6.11
C MET A 213 -2.48 -27.39 -7.46
N TRP A 214 -2.08 -26.11 -7.58
CA TRP A 214 -1.57 -25.61 -8.85
C TRP A 214 -0.23 -26.24 -9.22
N LEU A 215 0.67 -26.45 -8.27
CA LEU A 215 1.92 -27.15 -8.49
C LEU A 215 1.68 -28.61 -8.91
N SER A 216 0.67 -29.28 -8.36
CA SER A 216 0.27 -30.63 -8.77
C SER A 216 -0.29 -30.65 -10.19
N ALA A 217 -1.25 -29.76 -10.50
CA ALA A 217 -1.86 -29.63 -11.81
C ALA A 217 -0.85 -29.39 -12.93
N LEU A 218 0.15 -28.53 -12.67
CA LEU A 218 1.24 -28.21 -13.60
C LEU A 218 2.17 -29.42 -13.89
N ARG A 219 2.23 -30.37 -12.98
CA ARG A 219 2.98 -31.63 -13.12
C ARG A 219 2.14 -32.78 -13.68
N GLY A 220 0.90 -32.47 -14.10
CA GLY A 220 -0.06 -33.48 -14.57
C GLY A 220 -0.67 -34.33 -13.45
N GLY A 221 -0.56 -33.90 -12.21
CA GLY A 221 -1.19 -34.53 -11.05
C GLY A 221 -2.65 -34.11 -10.86
N GLY A 222 -3.36 -34.84 -10.01
CA GLY A 222 -4.71 -34.51 -9.57
C GLY A 222 -4.74 -33.53 -8.39
N PHE A 223 -5.93 -33.35 -7.82
CA PHE A 223 -6.07 -32.57 -6.58
C PHE A 223 -5.27 -33.25 -5.46
N PRO A 224 -4.49 -32.49 -4.67
CA PRO A 224 -3.70 -33.08 -3.60
C PRO A 224 -4.60 -33.70 -2.52
N GLU A 225 -4.15 -34.80 -1.95
CA GLU A 225 -4.81 -35.40 -0.79
C GLU A 225 -4.82 -34.41 0.38
N PRO A 226 -5.86 -34.46 1.25
CA PRO A 226 -5.94 -33.60 2.41
C PRO A 226 -4.72 -33.77 3.33
N GLY A 227 -3.95 -32.69 3.51
CA GLY A 227 -2.78 -32.69 4.38
C GLY A 227 -3.12 -32.39 5.84
N ASP A 228 -2.10 -32.48 6.71
CA ASP A 228 -2.22 -32.08 8.11
C ASP A 228 -2.53 -30.58 8.22
N LYS A 229 -3.61 -30.28 8.97
CA LYS A 229 -4.10 -28.91 9.20
C LYS A 229 -3.74 -28.36 10.59
N SER A 230 -2.95 -29.09 11.35
CA SER A 230 -2.35 -28.53 12.57
C SER A 230 -1.43 -27.34 12.22
N PRO A 231 -1.17 -26.39 13.13
CA PRO A 231 -0.21 -25.31 12.86
C PRO A 231 1.15 -25.84 12.35
N ALA A 232 1.66 -26.90 12.96
CA ALA A 232 2.91 -27.56 12.56
C ALA A 232 2.80 -28.20 11.16
N GLY A 233 1.68 -28.85 10.85
CA GLY A 233 1.42 -29.45 9.54
C GLY A 233 1.29 -28.39 8.44
N LEU A 234 0.56 -27.30 8.70
CA LEU A 234 0.45 -26.16 7.79
C LEU A 234 1.81 -25.53 7.54
N ARG A 235 2.66 -25.37 8.57
CA ARG A 235 4.02 -24.87 8.44
C ARG A 235 4.86 -25.79 7.54
N ALA A 236 4.90 -27.07 7.83
CA ALA A 236 5.67 -28.04 7.06
C ALA A 236 5.27 -28.08 5.57
N ARG A 237 3.98 -27.98 5.29
CA ARG A 237 3.44 -27.94 3.92
C ARG A 237 3.79 -26.64 3.22
N HIS A 238 3.61 -25.50 3.87
CA HIS A 238 3.92 -24.18 3.32
C HIS A 238 5.42 -24.01 3.05
N ASP A 239 6.30 -24.52 3.91
CA ASP A 239 7.76 -24.47 3.72
C ASP A 239 8.21 -25.20 2.45
N VAL A 240 7.39 -26.11 1.92
CA VAL A 240 7.62 -26.79 0.64
C VAL A 240 6.87 -26.10 -0.50
N ALA A 241 5.58 -25.84 -0.34
CA ALA A 241 4.73 -25.32 -1.41
C ALA A 241 5.05 -23.85 -1.77
N GLY A 242 5.22 -22.99 -0.78
CA GLY A 242 5.45 -21.56 -1.00
C GLY A 242 6.71 -21.26 -1.81
N PRO A 243 7.91 -21.75 -1.40
CA PRO A 243 9.13 -21.60 -2.20
C PRO A 243 9.02 -22.19 -3.59
N ALA A 244 8.43 -23.40 -3.72
CA ALA A 244 8.25 -24.05 -5.03
C ALA A 244 7.31 -23.26 -5.95
N TYR A 245 6.26 -22.67 -5.41
CA TYR A 245 5.34 -21.81 -6.16
C TYR A 245 6.04 -20.53 -6.63
N ARG A 246 6.80 -19.87 -5.76
CA ARG A 246 7.61 -18.70 -6.12
C ARG A 246 8.63 -19.01 -7.23
N GLU A 247 9.35 -20.14 -7.12
CA GLU A 247 10.30 -20.58 -8.14
C GLU A 247 9.60 -20.83 -9.48
N PHE A 248 8.47 -21.53 -9.48
CA PHE A 248 7.67 -21.74 -10.68
C PHE A 248 7.26 -20.40 -11.34
N VAL A 249 6.83 -19.40 -10.56
CA VAL A 249 6.46 -18.10 -11.11
C VAL A 249 7.68 -17.38 -11.68
N ALA A 250 8.81 -17.40 -10.99
CA ALA A 250 10.05 -16.79 -11.45
C ALA A 250 10.51 -17.40 -12.79
N ASP A 251 10.47 -18.72 -12.91
CA ASP A 251 10.81 -19.45 -14.13
C ASP A 251 9.84 -19.14 -15.27
N THR A 252 8.54 -19.09 -14.97
CA THR A 252 7.50 -18.75 -15.95
C THR A 252 7.72 -17.34 -16.52
N ILE A 253 8.08 -16.38 -15.66
CA ILE A 253 8.42 -15.02 -16.05
C ILE A 253 9.70 -14.99 -16.89
N ALA A 254 10.77 -15.63 -16.42
CA ALA A 254 12.06 -15.63 -17.09
C ALA A 254 12.00 -16.25 -18.50
N GLN A 255 11.11 -17.23 -18.70
CA GLN A 255 10.88 -17.91 -19.98
C GLN A 255 9.83 -17.21 -20.86
N GLY A 256 9.18 -16.12 -20.39
CA GLY A 256 8.15 -15.41 -21.13
C GLY A 256 6.85 -16.19 -21.33
N ARG A 257 6.54 -17.15 -20.43
CA ARG A 257 5.47 -18.15 -20.58
C ARG A 257 4.14 -17.77 -19.92
N LEU A 258 3.93 -16.52 -19.50
CA LEU A 258 2.68 -16.12 -18.86
C LEU A 258 1.43 -16.30 -19.73
N ALA A 259 1.60 -16.27 -21.06
CA ALA A 259 0.53 -16.51 -22.03
C ALA A 259 0.34 -18.01 -22.38
N ASP A 260 1.27 -18.88 -21.95
CA ASP A 260 1.12 -20.31 -22.16
C ASP A 260 -0.12 -20.83 -21.45
N THR A 261 -0.75 -21.82 -22.04
CA THR A 261 -2.00 -22.40 -21.54
C THR A 261 -1.79 -23.82 -21.04
N PHE A 262 -2.57 -24.20 -20.06
CA PHE A 262 -2.70 -25.58 -19.60
C PHE A 262 -4.17 -25.94 -19.36
N VAL A 263 -4.45 -27.23 -19.34
CA VAL A 263 -5.80 -27.75 -19.05
C VAL A 263 -5.83 -28.20 -17.59
N ASP A 264 -6.70 -27.58 -16.81
CA ASP A 264 -6.99 -28.02 -15.45
C ASP A 264 -8.06 -29.09 -15.49
N THR A 265 -7.70 -30.29 -15.07
CA THR A 265 -8.55 -31.47 -14.98
C THR A 265 -9.04 -31.75 -13.56
N THR A 266 -8.75 -30.86 -12.61
CA THR A 266 -9.19 -30.99 -11.21
C THR A 266 -10.66 -30.55 -11.00
N CYS A 267 -11.26 -29.89 -12.00
CA CYS A 267 -12.66 -29.52 -12.02
C CYS A 267 -13.51 -30.61 -12.68
N ASP A 268 -14.83 -30.65 -12.38
CA ASP A 268 -15.79 -31.58 -13.00
C ASP A 268 -15.80 -31.47 -14.54
N GLU A 269 -15.63 -30.25 -15.05
CA GLU A 269 -15.40 -29.99 -16.46
C GLU A 269 -13.98 -29.43 -16.66
N PRO A 270 -13.15 -30.04 -17.53
CA PRO A 270 -11.81 -29.53 -17.82
C PRO A 270 -11.86 -28.09 -18.33
N ARG A 271 -11.02 -27.23 -17.76
CA ARG A 271 -10.92 -25.81 -18.14
C ARG A 271 -9.50 -25.46 -18.56
N THR A 272 -9.41 -24.57 -19.53
CA THR A 272 -8.13 -24.06 -20.00
C THR A 272 -7.82 -22.73 -19.33
N PHE A 273 -6.63 -22.63 -18.73
CA PHE A 273 -6.14 -21.41 -18.12
C PHE A 273 -4.79 -21.02 -18.70
N THR A 274 -4.45 -19.73 -18.64
CA THR A 274 -3.09 -19.27 -18.87
C THR A 274 -2.31 -19.30 -17.55
N PHE A 275 -0.98 -19.44 -17.61
CA PHE A 275 -0.14 -19.33 -16.42
C PHE A 275 -0.31 -17.98 -15.72
N GLY A 276 -0.34 -16.88 -16.50
CA GLY A 276 -0.60 -15.56 -15.93
C GLY A 276 -1.98 -15.44 -15.27
N GLY A 277 -3.02 -16.03 -15.86
CA GLY A 277 -4.36 -16.07 -15.28
C GLY A 277 -4.41 -16.84 -13.96
N MET A 278 -3.75 -17.99 -13.89
CA MET A 278 -3.63 -18.79 -12.66
C MET A 278 -2.87 -18.03 -11.57
N ILE A 279 -1.73 -17.42 -11.90
CA ILE A 279 -0.94 -16.61 -10.95
C ILE A 279 -1.79 -15.45 -10.43
N GLY A 280 -2.48 -14.73 -11.31
CA GLY A 280 -3.40 -13.65 -10.95
C GLY A 280 -4.51 -14.12 -10.01
N HIS A 281 -5.08 -15.30 -10.26
CA HIS A 281 -6.07 -15.92 -9.38
C HIS A 281 -5.49 -16.20 -7.97
N VAL A 282 -4.31 -16.82 -7.88
CA VAL A 282 -3.67 -17.11 -6.59
C VAL A 282 -3.45 -15.84 -5.77
N ILE A 283 -2.90 -14.80 -6.40
CA ILE A 283 -2.64 -13.52 -5.71
C ILE A 283 -3.94 -12.89 -5.22
N THR A 284 -4.97 -12.82 -6.09
CA THR A 284 -6.22 -12.13 -5.81
C THR A 284 -7.04 -12.84 -4.73
N PHE A 285 -7.30 -14.14 -4.91
CA PHE A 285 -8.01 -14.91 -3.89
C PHE A 285 -7.19 -15.11 -2.62
N GLY A 286 -5.88 -15.24 -2.76
CA GLY A 286 -4.97 -15.24 -1.63
C GLY A 286 -5.04 -13.96 -0.81
N ALA A 287 -5.16 -12.77 -1.43
CA ALA A 287 -5.33 -11.51 -0.73
C ALA A 287 -6.61 -11.51 0.12
N VAL A 288 -7.74 -11.95 -0.45
CA VAL A 288 -9.00 -12.03 0.30
C VAL A 288 -8.88 -12.98 1.50
N ARG A 289 -8.29 -14.17 1.30
CA ARG A 289 -8.10 -15.15 2.39
C ARG A 289 -7.17 -14.62 3.47
N ARG A 290 -6.06 -13.99 3.09
CA ARG A 290 -5.14 -13.34 4.05
C ARG A 290 -5.87 -12.27 4.87
N THR A 291 -6.69 -11.44 4.26
CA THR A 291 -7.48 -10.42 4.95
C THR A 291 -8.41 -11.05 5.98
N VAL A 292 -9.10 -12.13 5.63
CA VAL A 292 -9.98 -12.87 6.55
C VAL A 292 -9.16 -13.48 7.71
N ALA A 293 -8.03 -14.11 7.41
CA ALA A 293 -7.17 -14.71 8.42
C ALA A 293 -6.59 -13.67 9.39
N LEU A 294 -6.10 -12.53 8.85
CA LEU A 294 -5.59 -11.42 9.66
C LEU A 294 -6.67 -10.82 10.57
N GLY A 295 -7.89 -10.64 10.07
CA GLY A 295 -9.02 -10.18 10.88
C GLY A 295 -9.41 -11.16 12.00
N ALA A 296 -9.32 -12.47 11.73
CA ALA A 296 -9.56 -13.49 12.75
C ALA A 296 -8.46 -13.52 13.82
N LEU A 297 -7.19 -13.36 13.42
CA LEU A 297 -6.05 -13.23 14.33
C LEU A 297 -6.16 -11.97 15.18
N ASP A 298 -6.49 -10.83 14.59
CA ASP A 298 -6.73 -9.56 15.30
C ASP A 298 -7.82 -9.72 16.36
N SER A 299 -8.94 -10.37 15.99
CA SER A 299 -10.03 -10.70 16.92
C SER A 299 -9.61 -11.65 18.05
N ALA A 300 -8.55 -12.43 17.86
CA ALA A 300 -7.94 -13.30 18.87
C ALA A 300 -6.83 -12.59 19.68
N GLY A 301 -6.59 -11.30 19.45
CA GLY A 301 -5.57 -10.49 20.14
C GLY A 301 -4.18 -10.55 19.52
N VAL A 302 -4.01 -11.14 18.34
CA VAL A 302 -2.74 -11.18 17.57
C VAL A 302 -2.75 -10.05 16.56
N THR A 303 -2.16 -8.90 16.91
CA THR A 303 -2.27 -7.64 16.16
C THR A 303 -0.97 -7.19 15.49
N ASP A 304 0.10 -7.96 15.58
CA ASP A 304 1.45 -7.58 15.15
C ASP A 304 1.73 -7.80 13.64
N LEU A 305 0.78 -8.39 12.91
CA LEU A 305 0.92 -8.64 11.48
C LEU A 305 0.46 -7.49 10.58
N GLY A 306 -0.25 -6.51 11.14
CA GLY A 306 -0.84 -5.40 10.39
C GLY A 306 -1.90 -5.86 9.39
N ALA A 307 -2.18 -5.04 8.38
CA ALA A 307 -3.22 -5.29 7.38
C ALA A 307 -2.78 -6.18 6.20
N GLY A 308 -1.53 -6.63 6.17
CA GLY A 308 -0.99 -7.39 5.04
C GLY A 308 -0.83 -6.57 3.75
N ASP A 309 -0.61 -5.25 3.90
CA ASP A 309 -0.41 -4.32 2.79
C ASP A 309 0.90 -4.65 2.05
N PRO A 310 0.89 -4.80 0.70
CA PRO A 310 2.10 -5.05 -0.08
C PRO A 310 3.01 -3.82 -0.23
N MET A 311 2.59 -2.63 0.17
CA MET A 311 3.36 -1.40 -0.07
C MET A 311 4.80 -1.47 0.45
N HIS A 312 5.02 -2.09 1.61
CA HIS A 312 6.36 -2.22 2.19
C HIS A 312 7.34 -3.10 1.38
N VAL A 313 6.83 -3.99 0.51
CA VAL A 313 7.67 -4.79 -0.41
C VAL A 313 7.75 -4.18 -1.81
N LEU A 314 6.83 -3.24 -2.11
CA LEU A 314 6.81 -2.51 -3.36
C LEU A 314 7.61 -1.22 -3.28
N ASP A 315 7.89 -0.73 -2.06
CA ASP A 315 8.71 0.45 -1.85
C ASP A 315 10.11 0.24 -2.43
N LEU A 316 10.57 1.26 -3.14
CA LEU A 316 11.96 1.30 -3.58
C LEU A 316 12.84 1.54 -2.36
N PRO A 317 13.96 0.82 -2.20
CA PRO A 317 14.91 1.14 -1.15
C PRO A 317 15.37 2.59 -1.29
N ALA A 318 15.32 3.33 -0.16
CA ALA A 318 15.71 4.72 -0.05
C ALA A 318 17.16 4.97 -0.51
#